data_aa44fd7188e865ea991b32267f8eba25
#
_entry.id   aa44fd7188e865ea991b32267f8eba25
#
_cell.length_a   1.000
_cell.length_b   1.000
_cell.length_c   1.000
_cell.angle_alpha   90.00
_cell.angle_beta   90.00
_cell.angle_gamma   90.00
#
_symmetry.space_group_name_H-M   'P 1'
#
loop_
_entity.id
_entity.type
_entity.pdbx_description
1 polymer ?
#
loop_
_entity_poly.entity_id
_entity_poly.type
_entity_poly.pdbx_seq_one_letter_code
_entity_poly.pdbx_strand_id
1 'polypeptide(L)'
;MLVWALTTEFVEVVGIGLIGRIDALEVGGRSLAFWGLGQVGVAIKGPTGVLYVDPYLTDSDGEGGSLPRTFPPPLLPAEVSNASSVLLTHAHIDHTDPDTVLPLSEASPESSFVAPFTSRDTLVEAGLDEGRIVVPEVGEPLEVSGPTVTAVPSAHTELEYDPERGYPYLGYVIEWNGVTVYHAGDTVVYDGMVETLSAWDIDLAFVPINGRDFFRTRRNIIGNTDFRETAELTEILDIGLIVPTHYDLIEGNTSDPGHFVSHLYATNPMRPHKLLRPGELLLFVREADR
;
A
#
# COMPACT_ATOMS: atom_id res chain seq x y z
N MET A 1 -3.84 22.57 26.00
CA MET A 1 -3.67 23.58 24.94
C MET A 1 -2.41 23.18 24.18
N LEU A 2 -2.57 22.25 23.23
CA LEU A 2 -1.47 21.73 22.40
C LEU A 2 -1.27 22.70 21.22
N VAL A 3 -0.09 23.29 21.16
CA VAL A 3 0.34 24.08 20.01
C VAL A 3 0.98 23.12 19.02
N TRP A 4 0.29 22.79 17.94
CA TRP A 4 0.87 22.14 16.76
C TRP A 4 1.71 23.17 16.02
N ALA A 5 3.01 23.13 16.19
CA ALA A 5 3.93 23.82 15.30
C ALA A 5 4.19 22.91 14.10
N LEU A 6 3.30 22.96 13.11
CA LEU A 6 3.61 22.51 11.75
C LEU A 6 4.51 23.57 11.10
N THR A 7 5.80 23.50 11.31
CA THR A 7 6.75 24.11 10.39
C THR A 7 6.85 23.22 9.18
N THR A 8 5.97 23.42 8.21
CA THR A 8 6.18 22.98 6.83
C THR A 8 7.27 23.88 6.24
N GLU A 9 8.51 23.68 6.62
CA GLU A 9 9.61 24.08 5.77
C GLU A 9 9.62 23.12 4.58
N PHE A 10 8.99 23.54 3.49
CA PHE A 10 9.32 23.05 2.16
C PHE A 10 10.76 23.47 1.89
N VAL A 11 11.72 22.73 2.38
CA VAL A 11 13.06 22.77 1.81
C VAL A 11 12.89 22.11 0.43
N GLU A 12 12.64 22.93 -0.60
CA GLU A 12 13.00 22.58 -1.95
C GLU A 12 14.51 22.30 -1.92
N VAL A 13 14.87 21.05 -1.69
CA VAL A 13 16.22 20.57 -1.99
C VAL A 13 16.24 20.44 -3.51
N VAL A 14 16.49 21.56 -4.17
CA VAL A 14 16.62 21.67 -5.61
C VAL A 14 17.73 20.70 -6.03
N GLY A 15 17.34 19.62 -6.73
CA GLY A 15 18.27 18.67 -7.35
C GLY A 15 18.36 17.28 -6.73
N ILE A 16 17.65 16.95 -5.65
CA ILE A 16 17.59 15.57 -5.11
C ILE A 16 16.26 14.92 -5.50
N GLY A 17 16.30 13.85 -6.31
CA GLY A 17 15.14 13.05 -6.68
C GLY A 17 14.45 12.41 -5.46
N LEU A 18 13.30 11.78 -5.66
CA LEU A 18 12.54 11.19 -4.56
C LEU A 18 13.36 10.15 -3.79
N ILE A 19 14.14 9.29 -4.47
CA ILE A 19 15.03 8.31 -3.82
C ILE A 19 16.01 9.00 -2.87
N GLY A 20 16.68 10.06 -3.31
CA GLY A 20 17.61 10.80 -2.45
C GLY A 20 16.93 11.43 -1.22
N ARG A 21 15.67 11.86 -1.34
CA ARG A 21 14.90 12.36 -0.19
C ARG A 21 14.52 11.24 0.79
N ILE A 22 14.15 10.06 0.24
CA ILE A 22 13.89 8.86 1.04
C ILE A 22 15.17 8.47 1.79
N ASP A 23 16.31 8.40 1.11
CA ASP A 23 17.58 7.97 1.69
C ASP A 23 18.09 8.93 2.77
N ALA A 24 17.96 10.22 2.54
CA ALA A 24 18.44 11.26 3.45
C ALA A 24 17.60 11.39 4.75
N LEU A 25 16.36 10.87 4.77
CA LEU A 25 15.52 10.98 5.96
C LEU A 25 15.92 9.97 7.02
N GLU A 26 16.32 10.44 8.19
CA GLU A 26 16.51 9.60 9.37
C GLU A 26 15.17 9.38 10.09
N VAL A 27 14.84 8.12 10.38
CA VAL A 27 13.61 7.74 11.08
C VAL A 27 13.94 7.46 12.54
N GLY A 28 13.32 8.24 13.43
CA GLY A 28 13.49 8.11 14.88
C GLY A 28 12.77 6.92 15.50
N GLY A 29 12.86 6.76 16.81
CA GLY A 29 12.12 5.70 17.53
C GLY A 29 10.61 5.89 17.45
N ARG A 30 9.85 4.78 17.34
CA ARG A 30 8.38 4.73 17.25
C ARG A 30 7.82 5.62 16.11
N SER A 31 8.51 5.65 14.99
CA SER A 31 8.07 6.40 13.82
C SER A 31 8.35 5.64 12.53
N LEU A 32 7.55 5.90 11.51
CA LEU A 32 7.74 5.47 10.14
C LEU A 32 7.47 6.64 9.20
N ALA A 33 8.17 6.65 8.07
CA ALA A 33 7.94 7.63 7.02
C ALA A 33 7.36 6.95 5.79
N PHE A 34 6.36 7.59 5.18
CA PHE A 34 5.61 7.06 4.05
C PHE A 34 5.66 8.03 2.89
N TRP A 35 5.84 7.53 1.67
CA TRP A 35 5.70 8.30 0.42
C TRP A 35 4.68 7.61 -0.47
N GLY A 36 3.62 8.32 -0.85
CA GLY A 36 2.67 7.83 -1.84
C GLY A 36 3.33 7.63 -3.20
N LEU A 37 3.00 6.55 -3.88
CA LEU A 37 3.46 6.26 -5.24
C LEU A 37 2.34 6.40 -6.27
N GLY A 38 1.11 6.55 -5.80
CA GLY A 38 -0.13 6.51 -6.58
C GLY A 38 -0.78 5.14 -6.54
N GLN A 39 -2.05 5.05 -6.91
CA GLN A 39 -2.91 3.89 -6.78
C GLN A 39 -2.99 3.44 -5.31
N VAL A 40 -2.47 2.28 -4.98
CA VAL A 40 -2.28 1.82 -3.60
C VAL A 40 -0.80 1.85 -3.18
N GLY A 41 0.09 2.16 -4.11
CA GLY A 41 1.54 2.07 -3.95
C GLY A 41 2.08 3.01 -2.87
N VAL A 42 2.94 2.48 -2.00
CA VAL A 42 3.61 3.24 -0.94
C VAL A 42 5.03 2.75 -0.71
N ALA A 43 5.96 3.70 -0.50
CA ALA A 43 7.27 3.43 0.07
C ALA A 43 7.23 3.74 1.56
N ILE A 44 7.67 2.80 2.39
CA ILE A 44 7.68 2.89 3.86
C ILE A 44 9.13 2.82 4.32
N LYS A 45 9.62 3.85 5.00
CA LYS A 45 10.96 3.86 5.59
C LYS A 45 10.89 3.74 7.10
N GLY A 46 11.63 2.77 7.59
CA GLY A 46 11.94 2.59 9.01
C GLY A 46 13.44 2.77 9.28
N PRO A 47 13.89 2.44 10.50
CA PRO A 47 15.29 2.65 10.89
C PRO A 47 16.29 1.74 10.15
N THR A 48 15.83 0.61 9.60
CA THR A 48 16.69 -0.43 9.02
C THR A 48 16.62 -0.55 7.49
N GLY A 49 15.74 0.21 6.81
CA GLY A 49 15.61 0.12 5.36
C GLY A 49 14.35 0.74 4.80
N VAL A 50 14.04 0.40 3.57
CA VAL A 50 12.85 0.86 2.84
C VAL A 50 12.07 -0.34 2.32
N LEU A 51 10.79 -0.41 2.67
CA LEU A 51 9.82 -1.38 2.18
C LEU A 51 8.94 -0.71 1.12
N TYR A 52 8.69 -1.37 0.01
CA TYR A 52 7.74 -0.94 -1.00
C TYR A 52 6.53 -1.87 -0.98
N VAL A 53 5.32 -1.32 -1.05
CA VAL A 53 4.09 -2.10 -1.20
C VAL A 53 3.43 -1.70 -2.50
N ASP A 54 3.10 -2.66 -3.35
CA ASP A 54 2.45 -2.52 -4.65
C ASP A 54 2.98 -1.33 -5.50
N PRO A 55 4.29 -1.24 -5.74
CA PRO A 55 4.83 -0.16 -6.57
C PRO A 55 4.41 -0.37 -8.03
N TYR A 56 3.50 0.47 -8.55
CA TYR A 56 3.14 0.55 -9.95
C TYR A 56 3.70 1.84 -10.54
N LEU A 57 4.86 1.75 -11.20
CA LEU A 57 5.67 2.90 -11.61
C LEU A 57 5.78 3.07 -13.13
N THR A 58 4.94 2.35 -13.88
CA THR A 58 4.82 2.45 -15.35
C THR A 58 3.40 2.85 -15.73
N ASP A 59 3.09 2.78 -17.00
CA ASP A 59 1.73 2.82 -17.56
C ASP A 59 1.38 1.52 -18.31
N SER A 60 2.11 0.44 -18.05
CA SER A 60 1.91 -0.87 -18.67
C SER A 60 0.52 -1.43 -18.36
N ASP A 61 -0.14 -2.00 -19.37
CA ASP A 61 -1.37 -2.79 -19.21
C ASP A 61 -1.10 -4.30 -19.07
N GLY A 62 0.17 -4.70 -19.09
CA GLY A 62 0.61 -6.10 -19.03
C GLY A 62 0.47 -6.87 -20.34
N GLU A 63 -0.13 -6.29 -21.38
CA GLU A 63 -0.36 -6.91 -22.68
C GLU A 63 0.45 -6.23 -23.81
N GLY A 64 1.36 -5.33 -23.44
CA GLY A 64 2.20 -4.55 -24.37
C GLY A 64 1.55 -3.24 -24.82
N GLY A 65 0.47 -2.83 -24.17
CA GLY A 65 -0.20 -1.54 -24.31
C GLY A 65 0.06 -0.62 -23.13
N SER A 66 -0.88 0.30 -22.88
CA SER A 66 -0.79 1.30 -21.82
C SER A 66 -2.13 1.49 -21.12
N LEU A 67 -2.12 1.44 -19.78
CA LEU A 67 -3.23 1.91 -18.94
C LEU A 67 -3.11 3.42 -18.76
N PRO A 68 -4.11 4.21 -19.18
CA PRO A 68 -4.07 5.66 -19.03
C PRO A 68 -3.98 6.09 -17.57
N ARG A 69 -2.83 6.67 -17.19
CA ARG A 69 -2.61 7.27 -15.88
C ARG A 69 -3.07 8.73 -15.86
N THR A 70 -3.66 9.17 -14.77
CA THR A 70 -4.06 10.58 -14.57
C THR A 70 -2.87 11.48 -14.23
N PHE A 71 -1.76 10.90 -13.73
CA PHE A 71 -0.50 11.59 -13.43
C PHE A 71 0.70 10.63 -13.62
N PRO A 72 1.89 11.17 -13.90
CA PRO A 72 3.09 10.35 -14.04
C PRO A 72 3.53 9.74 -12.71
N PRO A 73 4.29 8.64 -12.72
CA PRO A 73 4.88 8.08 -11.50
C PRO A 73 5.86 9.09 -10.87
N PRO A 74 5.98 9.12 -9.54
CA PRO A 74 6.86 10.06 -8.84
C PRO A 74 8.35 9.73 -8.99
N LEU A 75 8.69 8.54 -9.51
CA LEU A 75 10.03 8.04 -9.83
C LEU A 75 9.93 6.90 -10.86
N LEU A 76 11.04 6.60 -11.50
CA LEU A 76 11.11 5.47 -12.45
C LEU A 76 11.49 4.18 -11.71
N PRO A 77 11.06 2.98 -12.20
CA PRO A 77 11.41 1.70 -11.59
C PRO A 77 12.92 1.51 -11.37
N ALA A 78 13.74 1.85 -12.36
CA ALA A 78 15.20 1.73 -12.29
C ALA A 78 15.88 2.73 -11.33
N GLU A 79 15.15 3.73 -10.81
CA GLU A 79 15.66 4.64 -9.78
C GLU A 79 15.52 4.05 -8.37
N VAL A 80 14.71 2.99 -8.18
CA VAL A 80 14.47 2.37 -6.88
C VAL A 80 15.66 1.51 -6.47
N SER A 81 16.74 2.16 -5.99
CA SER A 81 18.00 1.50 -5.60
C SER A 81 18.11 1.22 -4.10
N ASN A 82 17.05 1.48 -3.33
CA ASN A 82 17.05 1.39 -1.87
C ASN A 82 16.01 0.43 -1.30
N ALA A 83 15.36 -0.38 -2.16
CA ALA A 83 14.38 -1.34 -1.67
C ALA A 83 15.07 -2.46 -0.88
N SER A 84 14.72 -2.60 0.39
CA SER A 84 15.10 -3.75 1.20
C SER A 84 14.17 -4.93 0.94
N SER A 85 12.87 -4.65 0.74
CA SER A 85 11.86 -5.63 0.38
C SER A 85 10.70 -4.99 -0.36
N VAL A 86 9.98 -5.80 -1.13
CA VAL A 86 8.77 -5.41 -1.87
C VAL A 86 7.65 -6.37 -1.50
N LEU A 87 6.52 -5.84 -1.05
CA LEU A 87 5.30 -6.59 -0.80
C LEU A 87 4.34 -6.38 -1.97
N LEU A 88 3.77 -7.45 -2.50
CA LEU A 88 2.79 -7.43 -3.58
C LEU A 88 1.52 -8.10 -3.10
N THR A 89 0.38 -7.45 -3.27
CA THR A 89 -0.89 -7.91 -2.71
C THR A 89 -1.61 -8.90 -3.59
N HIS A 90 -1.53 -8.76 -4.91
CA HIS A 90 -2.15 -9.67 -5.89
C HIS A 90 -1.63 -9.44 -7.31
N ALA A 91 -2.04 -10.29 -8.26
CA ALA A 91 -1.47 -10.35 -9.60
C ALA A 91 -2.03 -9.34 -10.63
N HIS A 92 -2.95 -8.42 -10.28
CA HIS A 92 -3.35 -7.38 -11.21
C HIS A 92 -2.16 -6.46 -11.54
N ILE A 93 -2.17 -5.93 -12.77
CA ILE A 93 -1.03 -5.20 -13.33
C ILE A 93 -0.67 -3.94 -12.53
N ASP A 94 -1.64 -3.25 -11.97
CA ASP A 94 -1.44 -2.04 -11.14
C ASP A 94 -0.95 -2.34 -9.71
N HIS A 95 -0.66 -3.63 -9.40
CA HIS A 95 -0.05 -4.11 -8.16
C HIS A 95 1.19 -4.97 -8.43
N THR A 96 1.12 -5.89 -9.39
CA THR A 96 2.23 -6.77 -9.78
C THR A 96 2.58 -6.52 -11.24
N ASP A 97 3.29 -5.43 -11.50
CA ASP A 97 3.74 -5.04 -12.83
C ASP A 97 5.18 -5.51 -13.08
N PRO A 98 5.41 -6.48 -14.01
CA PRO A 98 6.77 -6.91 -14.34
C PRO A 98 7.65 -5.79 -14.87
N ASP A 99 7.08 -4.81 -15.61
CA ASP A 99 7.82 -3.66 -16.14
C ASP A 99 8.26 -2.69 -15.04
N THR A 100 7.62 -2.73 -13.87
CA THR A 100 8.09 -2.07 -12.66
C THR A 100 9.05 -2.95 -11.86
N VAL A 101 8.66 -4.21 -11.59
CA VAL A 101 9.35 -5.07 -10.63
C VAL A 101 10.73 -5.51 -11.13
N LEU A 102 10.87 -5.83 -12.43
CA LEU A 102 12.17 -6.30 -12.96
C LEU A 102 13.25 -5.20 -12.91
N PRO A 103 13.03 -3.97 -13.44
CA PRO A 103 14.04 -2.91 -13.32
C PRO A 103 14.31 -2.49 -11.87
N LEU A 104 13.29 -2.52 -11.00
CA LEU A 104 13.46 -2.30 -9.56
C LEU A 104 14.36 -3.38 -8.95
N SER A 105 14.13 -4.65 -9.30
CA SER A 105 14.91 -5.79 -8.80
C SER A 105 16.39 -5.73 -9.21
N GLU A 106 16.66 -5.17 -10.40
CA GLU A 106 18.02 -4.92 -10.89
C GLU A 106 18.68 -3.76 -10.15
N ALA A 107 17.93 -2.67 -9.90
CA ALA A 107 18.42 -1.51 -9.18
C ALA A 107 18.61 -1.77 -7.68
N SER A 108 17.84 -2.69 -7.10
CA SER A 108 17.92 -3.16 -5.71
C SER A 108 18.21 -4.67 -5.67
N PRO A 109 19.43 -5.12 -5.97
CA PRO A 109 19.75 -6.55 -6.18
C PRO A 109 19.57 -7.41 -4.90
N GLU A 110 19.67 -6.81 -3.73
CA GLU A 110 19.52 -7.51 -2.44
C GLU A 110 18.06 -7.54 -1.94
N SER A 111 17.11 -6.92 -2.67
CA SER A 111 15.72 -6.88 -2.24
C SER A 111 15.06 -8.27 -2.34
N SER A 112 14.23 -8.58 -1.34
CA SER A 112 13.32 -9.74 -1.35
C SER A 112 11.92 -9.31 -1.75
N PHE A 113 11.13 -10.27 -2.23
CA PHE A 113 9.74 -10.05 -2.63
C PHE A 113 8.83 -10.96 -1.81
N VAL A 114 7.77 -10.40 -1.24
CA VAL A 114 6.73 -11.17 -0.56
C VAL A 114 5.45 -11.01 -1.38
N ALA A 115 4.89 -12.11 -1.84
CA ALA A 115 3.79 -12.07 -2.80
C ALA A 115 2.91 -13.31 -2.69
N PRO A 116 1.59 -13.23 -2.99
CA PRO A 116 0.77 -14.43 -3.16
C PRO A 116 1.25 -15.26 -4.35
N PHE A 117 0.85 -16.51 -4.38
CA PHE A 117 1.28 -17.46 -5.41
C PHE A 117 0.99 -16.96 -6.84
N THR A 118 -0.11 -16.21 -7.05
CA THR A 118 -0.47 -15.66 -8.36
C THR A 118 0.54 -14.62 -8.84
N SER A 119 0.93 -13.69 -7.98
CA SER A 119 1.96 -12.69 -8.28
C SER A 119 3.33 -13.32 -8.47
N ARG A 120 3.68 -14.32 -7.64
CA ARG A 120 4.92 -15.08 -7.81
C ARG A 120 5.00 -15.72 -9.20
N ASP A 121 3.94 -16.38 -9.64
CA ASP A 121 3.92 -17.04 -10.96
C ASP A 121 4.12 -16.02 -12.09
N THR A 122 3.43 -14.88 -12.04
CA THR A 122 3.58 -13.77 -12.99
C THR A 122 5.04 -13.29 -13.06
N LEU A 123 5.67 -13.07 -11.91
CA LEU A 123 7.04 -12.54 -11.85
C LEU A 123 8.10 -13.57 -12.27
N VAL A 124 7.92 -14.83 -11.91
CA VAL A 124 8.82 -15.92 -12.35
C VAL A 124 8.73 -16.11 -13.86
N GLU A 125 7.52 -16.08 -14.43
CA GLU A 125 7.31 -16.12 -15.88
C GLU A 125 7.98 -14.94 -16.60
N ALA A 126 7.94 -13.75 -15.97
CA ALA A 126 8.62 -12.56 -16.48
C ALA A 126 10.15 -12.57 -16.30
N GLY A 127 10.71 -13.50 -15.52
CA GLY A 127 12.15 -13.71 -15.37
C GLY A 127 12.76 -13.27 -14.04
N LEU A 128 11.95 -12.92 -13.04
CA LEU A 128 12.47 -12.70 -11.68
C LEU A 128 12.94 -14.03 -11.06
N ASP A 129 14.10 -14.00 -10.40
CA ASP A 129 14.62 -15.17 -9.69
C ASP A 129 13.65 -15.61 -8.58
N GLU A 130 13.13 -16.83 -8.70
CA GLU A 130 12.20 -17.43 -7.75
C GLU A 130 12.78 -17.46 -6.32
N GLY A 131 14.10 -17.61 -6.18
CA GLY A 131 14.78 -17.62 -4.89
C GLY A 131 14.68 -16.28 -4.13
N ARG A 132 14.25 -15.21 -4.78
CA ARG A 132 14.00 -13.90 -4.17
C ARG A 132 12.55 -13.71 -3.72
N ILE A 133 11.64 -14.64 -4.05
CA ILE A 133 10.20 -14.52 -3.79
C ILE A 133 9.79 -15.46 -2.65
N VAL A 134 9.15 -14.90 -1.64
CA VAL A 134 8.53 -15.64 -0.53
C VAL A 134 7.00 -15.56 -0.69
N VAL A 135 6.34 -16.71 -0.76
CA VAL A 135 4.89 -16.80 -0.63
C VAL A 135 4.58 -16.95 0.86
N PRO A 136 3.94 -15.95 1.49
CA PRO A 136 3.72 -15.99 2.93
C PRO A 136 2.62 -16.98 3.30
N GLU A 137 2.74 -17.62 4.46
CA GLU A 137 1.65 -18.32 5.11
C GLU A 137 0.74 -17.29 5.80
N VAL A 138 -0.55 -17.29 5.46
CA VAL A 138 -1.50 -16.31 5.98
C VAL A 138 -1.71 -16.50 7.48
N GLY A 139 -1.61 -15.42 8.23
CA GLY A 139 -1.70 -15.40 9.70
C GLY A 139 -0.36 -15.67 10.41
N GLU A 140 0.68 -16.11 9.70
CA GLU A 140 1.99 -16.34 10.30
C GLU A 140 2.92 -15.13 10.09
N PRO A 141 3.61 -14.68 11.16
CA PRO A 141 4.54 -13.56 11.06
C PRO A 141 5.81 -13.95 10.30
N LEU A 142 6.23 -13.09 9.38
CA LEU A 142 7.42 -13.21 8.55
C LEU A 142 8.35 -12.01 8.79
N GLU A 143 9.60 -12.28 9.18
CA GLU A 143 10.63 -11.23 9.27
C GLU A 143 11.13 -10.84 7.88
N VAL A 144 11.01 -9.56 7.52
CA VAL A 144 11.31 -9.07 6.16
C VAL A 144 12.26 -7.87 6.25
N SER A 145 13.56 -8.12 6.27
CA SER A 145 14.59 -7.05 6.22
C SER A 145 14.36 -5.88 7.20
N GLY A 146 13.79 -6.19 8.38
CA GLY A 146 13.58 -5.22 9.46
C GLY A 146 12.17 -5.21 10.05
N PRO A 147 11.07 -5.06 9.31
CA PRO A 147 9.73 -5.26 9.84
C PRO A 147 9.35 -6.73 9.99
N THR A 148 8.40 -7.00 10.89
CA THR A 148 7.59 -8.21 10.90
C THR A 148 6.36 -7.96 10.04
N VAL A 149 6.11 -8.83 9.06
CA VAL A 149 4.98 -8.74 8.12
C VAL A 149 4.09 -9.96 8.30
N THR A 150 2.81 -9.75 8.55
CA THR A 150 1.81 -10.82 8.58
C THR A 150 0.84 -10.63 7.42
N ALA A 151 0.80 -11.61 6.51
CA ALA A 151 -0.20 -11.62 5.45
C ALA A 151 -1.58 -11.96 6.03
N VAL A 152 -2.60 -11.22 5.60
CA VAL A 152 -4.00 -11.48 5.92
C VAL A 152 -4.79 -11.65 4.62
N PRO A 153 -5.91 -12.39 4.61
CA PRO A 153 -6.70 -12.54 3.40
C PRO A 153 -7.24 -11.19 2.93
N SER A 154 -7.37 -11.02 1.61
CA SER A 154 -8.14 -9.97 0.96
C SER A 154 -9.18 -10.57 0.04
N ALA A 155 -10.30 -9.87 -0.17
CA ALA A 155 -11.37 -10.29 -1.06
C ALA A 155 -11.54 -9.25 -2.16
N HIS A 156 -11.10 -9.54 -3.38
CA HIS A 156 -11.24 -8.56 -4.46
C HIS A 156 -12.70 -8.42 -4.93
N THR A 157 -13.47 -9.50 -4.97
CA THR A 157 -14.92 -9.52 -5.13
C THR A 157 -15.57 -10.41 -4.08
N GLU A 158 -14.95 -11.54 -3.82
CA GLU A 158 -15.30 -12.52 -2.80
C GLU A 158 -14.00 -13.11 -2.23
N LEU A 159 -14.09 -13.77 -1.08
CA LEU A 159 -12.94 -14.39 -0.46
C LEU A 159 -12.59 -15.68 -1.19
N GLU A 160 -11.54 -15.65 -2.00
CA GLU A 160 -11.03 -16.79 -2.75
C GLU A 160 -9.95 -17.53 -1.97
N TYR A 161 -9.98 -18.85 -2.02
CA TYR A 161 -8.97 -19.70 -1.39
C TYR A 161 -8.71 -20.96 -2.22
N ASP A 162 -7.45 -21.18 -2.56
CA ASP A 162 -6.98 -22.41 -3.19
C ASP A 162 -6.45 -23.37 -2.11
N PRO A 163 -7.00 -24.60 -1.95
CA PRO A 163 -6.60 -25.53 -0.90
C PRO A 163 -5.15 -25.98 -0.97
N GLU A 164 -4.50 -25.90 -2.14
CA GLU A 164 -3.12 -26.32 -2.35
C GLU A 164 -2.12 -25.13 -2.32
N ARG A 165 -2.60 -23.91 -2.64
CA ARG A 165 -1.73 -22.75 -2.89
C ARG A 165 -2.00 -21.56 -1.98
N GLY A 166 -3.14 -21.51 -1.27
CA GLY A 166 -3.51 -20.45 -0.36
C GLY A 166 -4.37 -19.35 -1.02
N TYR A 167 -4.26 -18.12 -0.53
CA TYR A 167 -5.04 -16.99 -0.99
C TYR A 167 -4.39 -16.27 -2.17
N PRO A 168 -5.12 -15.98 -3.27
CA PRO A 168 -4.59 -15.22 -4.42
C PRO A 168 -4.51 -13.71 -4.16
N TYR A 169 -5.24 -13.20 -3.15
CA TYR A 169 -5.31 -11.79 -2.75
C TYR A 169 -4.93 -11.66 -1.29
N LEU A 170 -4.02 -10.73 -0.99
CA LEU A 170 -3.50 -10.51 0.36
C LEU A 170 -3.57 -9.03 0.74
N GLY A 171 -3.84 -8.78 2.01
CA GLY A 171 -3.43 -7.57 2.70
C GLY A 171 -2.22 -7.87 3.59
N TYR A 172 -1.61 -6.84 4.13
CA TYR A 172 -0.45 -6.98 5.01
C TYR A 172 -0.61 -6.16 6.29
N VAL A 173 -0.38 -6.80 7.43
CA VAL A 173 -0.10 -6.10 8.68
C VAL A 173 1.41 -6.03 8.85
N ILE A 174 1.95 -4.83 9.00
CA ILE A 174 3.38 -4.52 9.04
C ILE A 174 3.67 -3.91 10.41
N GLU A 175 4.41 -4.64 11.23
CA GLU A 175 4.84 -4.18 12.55
C GLU A 175 6.31 -3.76 12.45
N TRP A 176 6.58 -2.46 12.56
CA TRP A 176 7.91 -1.93 12.40
C TRP A 176 8.17 -0.74 13.32
N ASN A 177 9.28 -0.76 14.04
CA ASN A 177 9.71 0.33 14.92
C ASN A 177 8.64 0.78 15.94
N GLY A 178 7.81 -0.16 16.41
CA GLY A 178 6.72 0.09 17.35
C GLY A 178 5.50 0.79 16.74
N VAL A 179 5.36 0.76 15.42
CA VAL A 179 4.19 1.21 14.66
C VAL A 179 3.59 0.03 13.91
N THR A 180 2.27 -0.12 13.97
CA THR A 180 1.50 -1.17 13.28
C THR A 180 0.75 -0.54 12.11
N VAL A 181 1.03 -1.00 10.91
CA VAL A 181 0.43 -0.52 9.65
C VAL A 181 -0.38 -1.63 9.00
N TYR A 182 -1.60 -1.36 8.59
CA TYR A 182 -2.38 -2.23 7.72
C TYR A 182 -2.40 -1.69 6.30
N HIS A 183 -2.02 -2.50 5.32
CA HIS A 183 -2.18 -2.23 3.90
C HIS A 183 -3.17 -3.23 3.31
N ALA A 184 -4.34 -2.76 2.91
CA ALA A 184 -5.43 -3.62 2.49
C ALA A 184 -5.22 -4.26 1.12
N GLY A 185 -4.36 -3.67 0.26
CA GLY A 185 -4.37 -3.96 -1.16
C GLY A 185 -5.73 -3.60 -1.76
N ASP A 186 -6.19 -4.40 -2.70
CA ASP A 186 -7.54 -4.32 -3.24
C ASP A 186 -8.45 -5.28 -2.50
N THR A 187 -9.52 -4.75 -1.90
CA THR A 187 -10.45 -5.56 -1.10
C THR A 187 -11.85 -4.96 -1.06
N VAL A 188 -12.83 -5.83 -0.88
CA VAL A 188 -14.15 -5.49 -0.33
C VAL A 188 -14.22 -5.96 1.13
N VAL A 189 -15.18 -5.45 1.91
CA VAL A 189 -15.44 -6.01 3.25
C VAL A 189 -16.05 -7.40 3.09
N TYR A 190 -15.50 -8.37 3.80
CA TYR A 190 -15.93 -9.77 3.78
C TYR A 190 -16.14 -10.31 5.21
N ASP A 191 -16.91 -11.40 5.33
CA ASP A 191 -17.18 -12.04 6.60
C ASP A 191 -15.89 -12.57 7.24
N GLY A 192 -15.60 -12.15 8.48
CA GLY A 192 -14.36 -12.51 9.21
C GLY A 192 -13.23 -11.49 9.10
N MET A 193 -13.36 -10.45 8.25
CA MET A 193 -12.31 -9.42 8.11
C MET A 193 -12.05 -8.66 9.41
N VAL A 194 -13.13 -8.23 10.09
CA VAL A 194 -13.02 -7.51 11.36
C VAL A 194 -12.40 -8.39 12.43
N GLU A 195 -12.84 -9.64 12.55
CA GLU A 195 -12.30 -10.62 13.50
C GLU A 195 -10.80 -10.83 13.28
N THR A 196 -10.38 -10.98 12.02
CA THR A 196 -8.97 -11.15 11.66
C THR A 196 -8.15 -9.93 12.05
N LEU A 197 -8.57 -8.73 11.65
CA LEU A 197 -7.81 -7.50 11.87
C LEU A 197 -7.85 -7.02 13.33
N SER A 198 -8.85 -7.42 14.12
CA SER A 198 -8.94 -7.11 15.55
C SER A 198 -7.83 -7.75 16.40
N ALA A 199 -7.00 -8.63 15.82
CA ALA A 199 -5.82 -9.17 16.49
C ALA A 199 -4.71 -8.12 16.68
N TRP A 200 -4.77 -6.97 15.99
CA TRP A 200 -3.77 -5.91 16.05
C TRP A 200 -4.36 -4.57 16.46
N ASP A 201 -3.55 -3.79 17.18
CA ASP A 201 -3.79 -2.36 17.44
C ASP A 201 -3.18 -1.55 16.28
N ILE A 202 -4.02 -1.24 15.26
CA ILE A 202 -3.56 -0.67 13.99
C ILE A 202 -3.43 0.85 14.12
N ASP A 203 -2.19 1.35 14.06
CA ASP A 203 -1.89 2.77 14.13
C ASP A 203 -2.26 3.53 12.85
N LEU A 204 -2.05 2.92 11.68
CA LEU A 204 -2.28 3.53 10.38
C LEU A 204 -2.74 2.46 9.37
N ALA A 205 -3.74 2.81 8.53
CA ALA A 205 -4.18 1.91 7.47
C ALA A 205 -4.26 2.60 6.11
N PHE A 206 -3.81 1.87 5.07
CA PHE A 206 -4.02 2.16 3.65
C PHE A 206 -5.19 1.30 3.16
N VAL A 207 -6.32 1.93 2.81
CA VAL A 207 -7.56 1.22 2.45
C VAL A 207 -8.17 1.85 1.20
N PRO A 208 -8.58 1.08 0.18
CA PRO A 208 -9.13 1.61 -1.05
C PRO A 208 -10.49 2.29 -0.83
N ILE A 209 -10.80 3.29 -1.69
CA ILE A 209 -12.08 4.03 -1.66
C ILE A 209 -12.71 4.20 -3.05
N ASN A 210 -12.17 3.56 -4.10
CA ASN A 210 -12.70 3.70 -5.46
C ASN A 210 -14.12 3.14 -5.61
N GLY A 211 -14.55 2.25 -4.71
CA GLY A 211 -15.88 1.65 -4.74
C GLY A 211 -16.12 0.80 -5.97
N ARG A 212 -17.33 0.29 -6.10
CA ARG A 212 -17.77 -0.57 -7.19
C ARG A 212 -19.17 -0.18 -7.65
N ASP A 213 -19.47 -0.41 -8.94
CA ASP A 213 -20.80 -0.19 -9.50
C ASP A 213 -21.08 -1.12 -10.68
N PHE A 214 -22.37 -1.24 -11.02
CA PHE A 214 -22.84 -2.12 -12.09
C PHE A 214 -22.15 -1.86 -13.44
N PHE A 215 -21.93 -0.61 -13.82
CA PHE A 215 -21.41 -0.26 -15.14
C PHE A 215 -19.91 -0.53 -15.26
N ARG A 216 -19.14 -0.30 -14.19
CA ARG A 216 -17.73 -0.67 -14.13
C ARG A 216 -17.57 -2.18 -14.16
N THR A 217 -18.30 -2.92 -13.34
CA THR A 217 -18.29 -4.39 -13.32
C THR A 217 -18.61 -4.98 -14.70
N ARG A 218 -19.61 -4.41 -15.42
CA ARG A 218 -19.95 -4.84 -16.79
C ARG A 218 -18.83 -4.59 -17.82
N ARG A 219 -17.87 -3.73 -17.53
CA ARG A 219 -16.66 -3.44 -18.32
C ARG A 219 -15.45 -4.17 -17.81
N ASN A 220 -15.61 -5.13 -16.92
CA ASN A 220 -14.54 -5.85 -16.24
C ASN A 220 -13.61 -4.93 -15.42
N ILE A 221 -14.12 -3.79 -14.95
CA ILE A 221 -13.44 -2.93 -13.99
C ILE A 221 -13.89 -3.38 -12.63
N ILE A 222 -13.01 -4.10 -11.93
CA ILE A 222 -13.28 -4.62 -10.60
C ILE A 222 -13.05 -3.47 -9.62
N GLY A 223 -13.98 -3.29 -8.69
CA GLY A 223 -13.89 -2.24 -7.69
C GLY A 223 -13.76 -2.81 -6.29
N ASN A 224 -13.42 -1.93 -5.36
CA ASN A 224 -13.10 -2.24 -3.99
C ASN A 224 -14.15 -1.69 -3.01
N THR A 225 -13.80 -1.60 -1.73
CA THR A 225 -14.57 -0.83 -0.74
C THR A 225 -14.86 0.56 -1.25
N ASP A 226 -16.04 1.07 -0.95
CA ASP A 226 -16.35 2.49 -1.15
C ASP A 226 -15.93 3.31 0.07
N PHE A 227 -16.01 4.63 -0.04
CA PHE A 227 -15.60 5.54 1.03
C PHE A 227 -16.40 5.37 2.33
N ARG A 228 -17.63 4.84 2.29
CA ARG A 228 -18.46 4.59 3.48
C ARG A 228 -18.04 3.30 4.16
N GLU A 229 -17.85 2.23 3.36
CA GLU A 229 -17.37 0.94 3.86
C GLU A 229 -15.99 1.11 4.51
N THR A 230 -15.09 1.88 3.89
CA THR A 230 -13.77 2.19 4.46
C THR A 230 -13.88 2.98 5.76
N ALA A 231 -14.73 4.00 5.82
CA ALA A 231 -14.93 4.77 7.04
C ALA A 231 -15.51 3.91 8.17
N GLU A 232 -16.50 3.06 7.90
CA GLU A 232 -17.12 2.16 8.88
C GLU A 232 -16.15 1.08 9.37
N LEU A 233 -15.43 0.42 8.46
CA LEU A 233 -14.42 -0.59 8.81
C LEU A 233 -13.36 -0.01 9.74
N THR A 234 -12.83 1.16 9.40
CA THR A 234 -11.77 1.80 10.18
C THR A 234 -12.27 2.36 11.52
N GLU A 235 -13.55 2.70 11.63
CA GLU A 235 -14.20 3.05 12.90
C GLU A 235 -14.36 1.83 13.81
N ILE A 236 -14.85 0.71 13.27
CA ILE A 236 -15.03 -0.55 14.01
C ILE A 236 -13.69 -1.06 14.57
N LEU A 237 -12.62 -0.96 13.79
CA LEU A 237 -11.27 -1.38 14.17
C LEU A 237 -10.49 -0.34 14.98
N ASP A 238 -11.07 0.81 15.25
CA ASP A 238 -10.45 1.95 15.96
C ASP A 238 -9.08 2.35 15.40
N ILE A 239 -8.93 2.36 14.07
CA ILE A 239 -7.67 2.68 13.39
C ILE A 239 -7.25 4.13 13.67
N GLY A 240 -5.98 4.33 14.05
CA GLY A 240 -5.48 5.63 14.47
C GLY A 240 -5.45 6.68 13.34
N LEU A 241 -4.94 6.35 12.16
CA LEU A 241 -4.89 7.21 10.99
C LEU A 241 -5.32 6.46 9.72
N ILE A 242 -6.25 7.03 8.96
CA ILE A 242 -6.71 6.47 7.70
C ILE A 242 -6.03 7.17 6.53
N VAL A 243 -5.42 6.40 5.64
CA VAL A 243 -4.89 6.87 4.35
C VAL A 243 -5.69 6.18 3.24
N PRO A 244 -6.68 6.87 2.64
CA PRO A 244 -7.43 6.27 1.54
C PRO A 244 -6.55 6.08 0.31
N THR A 245 -6.79 5.01 -0.44
CA THR A 245 -6.03 4.63 -1.63
C THR A 245 -6.95 4.33 -2.82
N HIS A 246 -6.37 4.01 -3.97
CA HIS A 246 -7.05 3.51 -5.18
C HIS A 246 -8.16 4.42 -5.70
N TYR A 247 -7.96 5.73 -5.71
CA TYR A 247 -9.03 6.66 -6.09
C TYR A 247 -8.67 7.62 -7.24
N ASP A 248 -7.41 7.70 -7.66
CA ASP A 248 -6.97 8.83 -8.48
C ASP A 248 -6.15 8.47 -9.74
N LEU A 249 -5.60 7.26 -9.86
CA LEU A 249 -4.59 6.96 -10.87
C LEU A 249 -5.15 6.49 -12.21
N ILE A 250 -6.02 5.48 -12.23
CA ILE A 250 -6.47 4.83 -13.47
C ILE A 250 -7.76 5.46 -13.96
N GLU A 251 -7.75 6.02 -15.18
CA GLU A 251 -8.94 6.62 -15.78
C GLU A 251 -10.10 5.62 -15.87
N GLY A 252 -11.28 6.04 -15.42
CA GLY A 252 -12.47 5.20 -15.36
C GLY A 252 -12.60 4.30 -14.13
N ASN A 253 -11.54 4.22 -13.28
CA ASN A 253 -11.58 3.55 -11.98
C ASN A 253 -11.24 4.52 -10.82
N THR A 254 -11.63 5.76 -10.97
CA THR A 254 -11.40 6.82 -9.98
C THR A 254 -12.62 7.07 -9.10
N SER A 255 -12.40 7.68 -7.92
CA SER A 255 -13.42 8.20 -7.02
C SER A 255 -12.98 9.57 -6.50
N ASP A 256 -13.92 10.49 -6.27
CA ASP A 256 -13.60 11.77 -5.65
C ASP A 256 -13.30 11.60 -4.15
N PRO A 257 -12.06 11.79 -3.68
CA PRO A 257 -11.71 11.66 -2.27
C PRO A 257 -12.40 12.70 -1.38
N GLY A 258 -12.95 13.77 -1.96
CA GLY A 258 -13.78 14.75 -1.25
C GLY A 258 -15.04 14.12 -0.64
N HIS A 259 -15.59 13.06 -1.26
CA HIS A 259 -16.72 12.32 -0.69
C HIS A 259 -16.33 11.61 0.60
N PHE A 260 -15.14 10.99 0.66
CA PHE A 260 -14.61 10.38 1.87
C PHE A 260 -14.43 11.41 2.99
N VAL A 261 -13.77 12.53 2.69
CA VAL A 261 -13.56 13.60 3.67
C VAL A 261 -14.88 14.17 4.18
N SER A 262 -15.85 14.45 3.28
CA SER A 262 -17.16 14.97 3.65
C SER A 262 -17.95 13.97 4.50
N HIS A 263 -17.83 12.67 4.19
CA HIS A 263 -18.49 11.62 4.97
C HIS A 263 -17.91 11.52 6.38
N LEU A 264 -16.58 11.47 6.52
CA LEU A 264 -15.93 11.50 7.83
C LEU A 264 -16.33 12.73 8.65
N TYR A 265 -16.37 13.91 8.02
CA TYR A 265 -16.80 15.15 8.70
C TYR A 265 -18.24 15.07 9.21
N ALA A 266 -19.11 14.37 8.50
CA ALA A 266 -20.51 14.21 8.88
C ALA A 266 -20.74 13.12 9.95
N THR A 267 -19.91 12.07 10.01
CA THR A 267 -20.08 10.91 10.89
C THR A 267 -19.16 10.94 12.10
N ASN A 268 -17.88 11.22 11.90
CA ASN A 268 -16.86 11.35 12.95
C ASN A 268 -15.83 12.43 12.58
N PRO A 269 -16.10 13.73 12.83
CA PRO A 269 -15.23 14.82 12.41
C PRO A 269 -13.85 14.83 13.08
N MET A 270 -13.66 14.02 14.12
CA MET A 270 -12.37 13.91 14.83
C MET A 270 -11.53 12.74 14.33
N ARG A 271 -12.04 11.90 13.40
CA ARG A 271 -11.31 10.76 12.87
C ARG A 271 -10.11 11.22 12.03
N PRO A 272 -8.86 10.91 12.42
CA PRO A 272 -7.69 11.32 11.67
C PRO A 272 -7.65 10.64 10.30
N HIS A 273 -7.36 11.43 9.27
CA HIS A 273 -7.19 10.94 7.91
C HIS A 273 -6.16 11.78 7.15
N LYS A 274 -5.54 11.19 6.12
CA LYS A 274 -4.58 11.85 5.26
C LYS A 274 -4.77 11.45 3.80
N LEU A 275 -5.10 12.39 2.93
CA LEU A 275 -4.97 12.21 1.49
C LEU A 275 -3.49 12.35 1.12
N LEU A 276 -2.82 11.22 0.87
CA LEU A 276 -1.39 11.18 0.57
C LEU A 276 -1.19 11.22 -0.94
N ARG A 277 -0.53 12.28 -1.43
CA ARG A 277 -0.27 12.46 -2.87
C ARG A 277 1.02 11.75 -3.30
N PRO A 278 1.16 11.42 -4.59
CA PRO A 278 2.39 10.85 -5.13
C PRO A 278 3.61 11.73 -4.83
N GLY A 279 4.67 11.11 -4.31
CA GLY A 279 5.90 11.80 -3.89
C GLY A 279 5.80 12.64 -2.62
N GLU A 280 4.61 12.72 -1.98
CA GLU A 280 4.41 13.42 -0.71
C GLU A 280 4.88 12.56 0.46
N LEU A 281 5.54 13.20 1.43
CA LEU A 281 5.96 12.57 2.69
C LEU A 281 4.84 12.68 3.75
N LEU A 282 4.54 11.55 4.38
CA LEU A 282 3.84 11.45 5.67
C LEU A 282 4.82 10.87 6.70
N LEU A 283 5.19 11.65 7.70
CA LEU A 283 5.93 11.15 8.86
C LEU A 283 4.93 10.83 9.97
N PHE A 284 4.80 9.55 10.32
CA PHE A 284 3.96 9.09 11.42
C PHE A 284 4.83 8.84 12.65
N VAL A 285 4.39 9.36 13.78
CA VAL A 285 5.05 9.17 15.08
C VAL A 285 4.00 8.66 16.07
N ARG A 286 4.19 7.43 16.55
CA ARG A 286 3.34 6.86 17.60
C ARG A 286 3.67 7.51 18.95
N GLU A 287 2.67 8.10 19.59
CA GLU A 287 2.86 8.62 20.95
C GLU A 287 3.27 7.47 21.90
N ALA A 288 4.06 7.81 22.91
CA ALA A 288 4.32 6.85 23.98
C ALA A 288 3.01 6.56 24.72
N ASP A 289 2.80 5.31 25.08
CA ASP A 289 1.64 4.91 25.87
C ASP A 289 1.55 5.81 27.11
N ARG A 290 0.40 6.42 27.33
CA ARG A 290 0.13 7.30 28.48
C ARG A 290 -0.04 6.50 29.74
#